data_c0e85e59f0d7009116b50ce6e9c218f2
#
_entry.id   c0e85e59f0d7009116b50ce6e9c218f2
#
_cell.length_a   1.000
_cell.length_b   1.000
_cell.length_c   1.000
_cell.angle_alpha   90.00
_cell.angle_beta   90.00
_cell.angle_gamma   90.00
#
_symmetry.space_group_name_H-M   'P 1'
#
loop_
_entity.id
_entity.type
_entity.pdbx_description
1 polymer ?
#
loop_
_entity_poly.entity_id
_entity_poly.type
_entity_poly.pdbx_seq_one_letter_code
_entity_poly.pdbx_strand_id
1 'polypeptide(L)'
;MLYLAGSLLFGSGSARAQDPVPLPEKEEVVVDLFARNRTVPAVYVEAVRQQVLSAFADRGRHRIADGEAPGMLAGPPAGWGFVDPATVASVQSEFLQNRMQAMQDAGARYVVTGAIADYKFEHVSLPADSKKPSRPGFRATFQVILSAYDLKLGVPVPDQVYQLRGDAPVAEDADRKALSTLYGQLEYYIDRNFKFETAILQLAPADPRKGVQELYIHSGTYMGVKPGDLFMVYEEIPVGGVITRQKVGKLRVNDVGNSTVAKCKITKGNDEIADAFLAGRGLICVSDSKALFY
;
A
#
# COMPACT_ATOMS: atom_id res chain seq x y z
N MET A 1 -11.50 71.21 29.14
CA MET A 1 -10.66 70.35 28.30
C MET A 1 -10.57 68.97 28.96
N LEU A 2 -11.45 68.05 28.54
CA LEU A 2 -11.45 66.65 29.05
C LEU A 2 -10.81 65.75 27.97
N TYR A 3 -9.75 65.08 28.30
CA TYR A 3 -9.17 64.00 27.50
C TYR A 3 -9.79 62.67 27.90
N LEU A 4 -10.53 62.05 26.99
CA LEU A 4 -11.01 60.68 27.11
C LEU A 4 -9.92 59.77 26.53
N ALA A 5 -9.27 59.00 27.42
CA ALA A 5 -8.37 57.90 27.02
C ALA A 5 -9.22 56.66 26.73
N GLY A 6 -9.28 56.26 25.43
CA GLY A 6 -9.90 55.01 25.01
C GLY A 6 -8.93 53.86 25.19
N SER A 7 -9.20 52.96 26.14
CA SER A 7 -8.47 51.70 26.33
C SER A 7 -8.93 50.69 25.29
N LEU A 8 -8.04 50.39 24.33
CA LEU A 8 -8.16 49.25 23.41
C LEU A 8 -7.88 47.95 24.19
N LEU A 9 -8.94 47.21 24.54
CA LEU A 9 -8.84 45.87 25.02
C LEU A 9 -8.46 44.92 23.83
N PHE A 10 -7.21 44.56 23.74
CA PHE A 10 -6.78 43.43 22.93
C PHE A 10 -7.30 42.15 23.59
N GLY A 11 -8.38 41.60 23.03
CA GLY A 11 -8.84 40.28 23.39
C GLY A 11 -7.75 39.22 23.00
N SER A 12 -7.03 38.77 23.98
CA SER A 12 -6.18 37.59 23.86
C SER A 12 -7.08 36.36 23.67
N GLY A 13 -7.40 36.05 22.41
CA GLY A 13 -7.98 34.76 22.06
C GLY A 13 -7.00 33.66 22.49
N SER A 14 -7.29 33.03 23.62
CA SER A 14 -6.60 31.80 24.02
C SER A 14 -6.80 30.78 22.91
N ALA A 15 -5.74 30.54 22.13
CA ALA A 15 -5.68 29.40 21.25
C ALA A 15 -5.93 28.15 22.12
N ARG A 16 -7.09 27.53 22.01
CA ARG A 16 -7.34 26.21 22.58
C ARG A 16 -6.22 25.31 22.04
N ALA A 17 -5.39 24.80 22.94
CA ALA A 17 -4.50 23.71 22.61
C ALA A 17 -5.39 22.57 22.06
N GLN A 18 -5.30 22.33 20.77
CA GLN A 18 -5.93 21.16 20.19
C GLN A 18 -5.28 19.93 20.82
N ASP A 19 -6.09 19.02 21.31
CA ASP A 19 -5.59 17.74 21.78
C ASP A 19 -4.66 17.13 20.72
N PRO A 20 -3.52 16.53 21.13
CA PRO A 20 -2.58 15.98 20.17
C PRO A 20 -3.28 14.93 19.30
N VAL A 21 -3.30 15.18 18.00
CA VAL A 21 -3.86 14.22 17.04
C VAL A 21 -3.07 12.92 17.15
N PRO A 22 -3.72 11.77 17.41
CA PRO A 22 -3.00 10.50 17.54
C PRO A 22 -2.31 10.15 16.22
N LEU A 23 -1.11 9.56 16.33
CA LEU A 23 -0.40 9.02 15.17
C LEU A 23 -1.22 7.90 14.52
N PRO A 24 -1.20 7.80 13.17
CA PRO A 24 -1.79 6.65 12.50
C PRO A 24 -1.16 5.35 13.04
N GLU A 25 -1.98 4.39 13.41
CA GLU A 25 -1.49 3.05 13.75
C GLU A 25 -1.15 2.28 12.48
N LYS A 26 -0.03 1.54 12.54
CA LYS A 26 0.27 0.55 11.50
C LYS A 26 -0.63 -0.65 11.69
N GLU A 27 -1.49 -0.88 10.73
CA GLU A 27 -2.31 -2.09 10.66
C GLU A 27 -1.43 -3.30 10.33
N GLU A 28 -1.81 -4.48 10.82
CA GLU A 28 -1.04 -5.69 10.59
C GLU A 28 -1.47 -6.39 9.31
N VAL A 29 -0.47 -6.79 8.51
CA VAL A 29 -0.62 -7.61 7.31
C VAL A 29 0.10 -8.93 7.55
N VAL A 30 -0.63 -10.02 7.48
CA VAL A 30 -0.07 -11.38 7.53
C VAL A 30 0.15 -11.86 6.11
N VAL A 31 1.39 -12.17 5.74
CA VAL A 31 1.71 -12.88 4.51
C VAL A 31 1.69 -14.36 4.82
N ASP A 32 0.67 -15.05 4.32
CA ASP A 32 0.37 -16.42 4.68
C ASP A 32 0.82 -17.42 3.60
N LEU A 33 0.09 -18.52 3.48
CA LEU A 33 0.41 -19.66 2.63
C LEU A 33 0.43 -19.30 1.15
N PHE A 34 1.45 -19.80 0.48
CA PHE A 34 1.57 -19.75 -0.98
C PHE A 34 1.44 -21.15 -1.57
N ALA A 35 0.65 -21.25 -2.63
CA ALA A 35 0.41 -22.49 -3.31
C ALA A 35 1.11 -22.53 -4.68
N ARG A 36 1.12 -23.69 -5.32
CA ARG A 36 1.69 -23.85 -6.65
C ARG A 36 0.95 -24.90 -7.48
N ASN A 37 1.02 -24.78 -8.80
CA ASN A 37 0.70 -25.89 -9.67
C ASN A 37 1.73 -27.03 -9.49
N ARG A 38 1.34 -28.28 -9.68
CA ARG A 38 2.20 -29.46 -9.52
C ARG A 38 3.46 -29.41 -10.40
N THR A 39 3.38 -28.76 -11.55
CA THR A 39 4.52 -28.61 -12.48
C THR A 39 5.54 -27.56 -12.04
N VAL A 40 5.22 -26.71 -11.07
CA VAL A 40 6.08 -25.65 -10.58
C VAL A 40 7.02 -26.19 -9.49
N PRO A 41 8.35 -26.01 -9.57
CA PRO A 41 9.27 -26.36 -8.50
C PRO A 41 8.97 -25.62 -7.19
N ALA A 42 9.03 -26.33 -6.06
CA ALA A 42 8.68 -25.77 -4.74
C ALA A 42 9.56 -24.57 -4.34
N VAL A 43 10.81 -24.54 -4.79
CA VAL A 43 11.77 -23.45 -4.46
C VAL A 43 11.27 -22.08 -4.91
N TYR A 44 10.47 -22.00 -5.96
CA TYR A 44 9.93 -20.72 -6.45
C TYR A 44 8.82 -20.18 -5.57
N VAL A 45 8.10 -21.03 -4.86
CA VAL A 45 7.03 -20.62 -3.93
C VAL A 45 7.61 -19.73 -2.83
N GLU A 46 8.68 -20.22 -2.18
CA GLU A 46 9.35 -19.47 -1.14
C GLU A 46 10.01 -18.20 -1.68
N ALA A 47 10.62 -18.25 -2.87
CA ALA A 47 11.22 -17.09 -3.50
C ALA A 47 10.19 -15.97 -3.78
N VAL A 48 9.00 -16.32 -4.26
CA VAL A 48 7.90 -15.37 -4.48
C VAL A 48 7.37 -14.83 -3.16
N ARG A 49 7.14 -15.69 -2.17
CA ARG A 49 6.63 -15.32 -0.85
C ARG A 49 7.57 -14.35 -0.14
N GLN A 50 8.87 -14.60 -0.17
CA GLN A 50 9.89 -13.72 0.40
C GLN A 50 9.95 -12.35 -0.28
N GLN A 51 9.71 -12.27 -1.59
CA GLN A 51 9.60 -10.99 -2.27
C GLN A 51 8.37 -10.20 -1.81
N VAL A 52 7.24 -10.86 -1.56
CA VAL A 52 6.04 -10.22 -1.03
C VAL A 52 6.30 -9.70 0.38
N LEU A 53 6.86 -10.51 1.28
CA LEU A 53 7.25 -10.08 2.64
C LEU A 53 8.17 -8.85 2.60
N SER A 54 9.24 -8.93 1.77
CA SER A 54 10.20 -7.84 1.64
C SER A 54 9.56 -6.57 1.09
N ALA A 55 8.69 -6.66 0.07
CA ALA A 55 8.04 -5.50 -0.51
C ALA A 55 7.14 -4.77 0.50
N PHE A 56 6.37 -5.50 1.31
CA PHE A 56 5.59 -4.90 2.39
C PHE A 56 6.48 -4.28 3.47
N ALA A 57 7.56 -4.96 3.88
CA ALA A 57 8.50 -4.45 4.87
C ALA A 57 9.18 -3.16 4.41
N ASP A 58 9.68 -3.13 3.17
CA ASP A 58 10.38 -1.97 2.59
C ASP A 58 9.44 -0.78 2.31
N ARG A 59 8.15 -1.06 2.06
CA ARG A 59 7.16 0.00 1.98
C ARG A 59 6.90 0.65 3.33
N GLY A 60 7.02 -0.10 4.42
CA GLY A 60 7.04 0.38 5.81
C GLY A 60 5.71 0.94 6.32
N ARG A 61 4.59 0.72 5.63
CA ARG A 61 3.26 1.24 6.01
C ARG A 61 2.52 0.37 7.02
N HIS A 62 2.88 -0.90 7.11
CA HIS A 62 2.20 -1.92 7.89
C HIS A 62 3.17 -2.61 8.85
N ARG A 63 2.63 -3.23 9.89
CA ARG A 63 3.34 -4.29 10.62
C ARG A 63 3.19 -5.56 9.82
N ILE A 64 4.29 -6.26 9.60
CA ILE A 64 4.28 -7.47 8.78
C ILE A 64 4.51 -8.68 9.67
N ALA A 65 3.63 -9.65 9.56
CA ALA A 65 3.76 -10.95 10.18
C ALA A 65 3.87 -12.04 9.11
N ASP A 66 4.72 -13.01 9.39
CA ASP A 66 4.89 -14.20 8.58
C ASP A 66 3.96 -15.30 9.10
N GLY A 67 2.89 -15.62 8.35
CA GLY A 67 1.91 -16.63 8.73
C GLY A 67 2.46 -18.06 8.78
N GLU A 68 3.61 -18.31 8.15
CA GLU A 68 4.30 -19.61 8.21
C GLU A 68 5.39 -19.66 9.29
N ALA A 69 5.61 -18.56 10.04
CA ALA A 69 6.59 -18.56 11.12
C ALA A 69 6.24 -19.61 12.19
N PRO A 70 7.25 -20.31 12.75
CA PRO A 70 7.03 -21.34 13.76
C PRO A 70 6.21 -20.81 14.95
N GLY A 71 5.13 -21.50 15.29
CA GLY A 71 4.27 -21.16 16.43
C GLY A 71 3.20 -20.09 16.14
N MET A 72 3.18 -19.52 14.95
CA MET A 72 2.18 -18.51 14.57
C MET A 72 0.78 -19.16 14.38
N LEU A 73 0.71 -20.17 13.56
CA LEU A 73 -0.52 -20.88 13.24
C LEU A 73 -0.25 -22.38 13.00
N ALA A 74 -1.29 -23.21 13.07
CA ALA A 74 -1.17 -24.61 12.67
C ALA A 74 -0.69 -24.72 11.22
N GLY A 75 0.26 -25.58 10.96
CA GLY A 75 0.77 -25.87 9.62
C GLY A 75 -0.33 -26.41 8.70
N PRO A 76 -0.17 -26.27 7.39
CA PRO A 76 -1.14 -26.76 6.43
C PRO A 76 -1.27 -28.30 6.50
N PRO A 77 -2.46 -28.86 6.24
CA PRO A 77 -2.64 -30.31 6.20
C PRO A 77 -1.81 -30.96 5.09
N ALA A 78 -1.53 -32.25 5.25
CA ALA A 78 -0.80 -33.01 4.23
C ALA A 78 -1.49 -32.90 2.87
N GLY A 79 -0.75 -32.60 1.84
CA GLY A 79 -1.27 -32.39 0.47
C GLY A 79 -1.70 -30.97 0.16
N TRP A 80 -1.69 -30.06 1.13
CA TRP A 80 -1.84 -28.62 0.89
C TRP A 80 -0.68 -28.09 0.03
N GLY A 81 -0.94 -27.04 -0.71
CA GLY A 81 0.09 -26.35 -1.51
C GLY A 81 0.04 -26.68 -3.01
N PHE A 82 -0.87 -27.58 -3.42
CA PHE A 82 -1.16 -27.79 -4.83
C PHE A 82 -2.49 -27.13 -5.18
N VAL A 83 -2.47 -26.24 -6.14
CA VAL A 83 -3.67 -25.57 -6.68
C VAL A 83 -3.83 -25.98 -8.12
N ASP A 84 -5.03 -26.39 -8.45
CA ASP A 84 -5.48 -26.37 -9.84
C ASP A 84 -5.79 -24.91 -10.19
N PRO A 85 -5.21 -24.33 -11.26
CA PRO A 85 -5.50 -22.97 -11.69
C PRO A 85 -6.99 -22.68 -11.85
N ALA A 86 -7.80 -23.72 -12.14
CA ALA A 86 -9.25 -23.61 -12.25
C ALA A 86 -9.95 -23.52 -10.88
N THR A 87 -9.30 -23.89 -9.79
CA THR A 87 -9.91 -23.97 -8.44
C THR A 87 -9.36 -22.96 -7.45
N VAL A 88 -8.38 -22.14 -7.81
CA VAL A 88 -7.78 -21.11 -6.92
C VAL A 88 -8.83 -20.18 -6.35
N ALA A 89 -9.86 -19.85 -7.10
CA ALA A 89 -10.95 -18.98 -6.65
C ALA A 89 -11.98 -19.68 -5.72
N SER A 90 -11.94 -21.01 -5.57
CA SER A 90 -12.98 -21.78 -4.87
C SER A 90 -12.52 -22.50 -3.61
N VAL A 91 -11.26 -22.39 -3.18
CA VAL A 91 -10.76 -23.09 -1.98
C VAL A 91 -11.14 -22.32 -0.70
N GLN A 92 -12.43 -22.21 -0.45
CA GLN A 92 -12.97 -21.96 0.89
C GLN A 92 -12.96 -23.27 1.67
N SER A 93 -11.77 -23.79 1.98
CA SER A 93 -11.67 -24.92 2.89
C SER A 93 -11.88 -24.43 4.33
N GLU A 94 -12.52 -25.24 5.15
CA GLU A 94 -12.66 -24.99 6.60
C GLU A 94 -11.30 -24.63 7.24
N PHE A 95 -10.23 -25.25 6.77
CA PHE A 95 -8.85 -24.92 7.18
C PHE A 95 -8.49 -23.45 6.95
N LEU A 96 -8.76 -22.89 5.76
CA LEU A 96 -8.47 -21.47 5.47
C LEU A 96 -9.36 -20.54 6.29
N GLN A 97 -10.64 -20.89 6.45
CA GLN A 97 -11.55 -20.09 7.26
C GLN A 97 -11.10 -20.02 8.72
N ASN A 98 -10.76 -21.17 9.31
CA ASN A 98 -10.26 -21.25 10.68
C ASN A 98 -8.94 -20.50 10.84
N ARG A 99 -8.07 -20.56 9.83
CA ARG A 99 -6.79 -19.84 9.82
C ARG A 99 -7.01 -18.34 9.71
N MET A 100 -7.90 -17.88 8.84
CA MET A 100 -8.27 -16.47 8.73
C MET A 100 -8.88 -15.94 10.02
N GLN A 101 -9.75 -16.70 10.68
CA GLN A 101 -10.33 -16.34 11.98
C GLN A 101 -9.25 -16.19 13.04
N ALA A 102 -8.31 -17.13 13.14
CA ALA A 102 -7.21 -17.05 14.09
C ALA A 102 -6.31 -15.81 13.85
N MET A 103 -6.07 -15.44 12.60
CA MET A 103 -5.34 -14.19 12.27
C MET A 103 -6.13 -12.94 12.66
N GLN A 104 -7.44 -12.94 12.45
CA GLN A 104 -8.33 -11.86 12.86
C GLN A 104 -8.33 -11.70 14.38
N ASP A 105 -8.43 -12.79 15.11
CA ASP A 105 -8.40 -12.80 16.57
C ASP A 105 -7.05 -12.32 17.13
N ALA A 106 -5.95 -12.54 16.38
CA ALA A 106 -4.62 -12.01 16.68
C ALA A 106 -4.46 -10.52 16.32
N GLY A 107 -5.47 -9.87 15.74
CA GLY A 107 -5.46 -8.45 15.41
C GLY A 107 -4.95 -8.12 14.01
N ALA A 108 -4.78 -9.10 13.12
CA ALA A 108 -4.44 -8.84 11.73
C ALA A 108 -5.59 -8.13 11.01
N ARG A 109 -5.26 -7.11 10.22
CA ARG A 109 -6.21 -6.44 9.33
C ARG A 109 -6.31 -7.12 7.98
N TYR A 110 -5.17 -7.50 7.42
CA TYR A 110 -5.10 -8.11 6.09
C TYR A 110 -4.40 -9.45 6.14
N VAL A 111 -4.89 -10.36 5.31
CA VAL A 111 -4.18 -11.61 4.98
C VAL A 111 -3.85 -11.57 3.51
N VAL A 112 -2.59 -11.85 3.16
CA VAL A 112 -2.11 -11.96 1.78
C VAL A 112 -1.68 -13.39 1.54
N THR A 113 -2.24 -14.00 0.52
CA THR A 113 -1.90 -15.34 0.04
C THR A 113 -1.47 -15.25 -1.42
N GLY A 114 -0.87 -16.30 -1.94
CA GLY A 114 -0.50 -16.32 -3.35
C GLY A 114 -0.44 -17.71 -3.95
N ALA A 115 -0.34 -17.75 -5.26
CA ALA A 115 -0.13 -18.99 -6.00
C ALA A 115 0.77 -18.76 -7.23
N ILE A 116 1.61 -19.74 -7.53
CA ILE A 116 2.27 -19.83 -8.83
C ILE A 116 1.43 -20.78 -9.69
N ALA A 117 0.60 -20.20 -10.54
CA ALA A 117 -0.37 -20.93 -11.36
C ALA A 117 0.26 -21.61 -12.56
N ASP A 118 1.29 -21.03 -13.13
CA ASP A 118 2.01 -21.60 -14.28
C ASP A 118 3.51 -21.27 -14.25
N TYR A 119 4.31 -22.17 -14.78
CA TYR A 119 5.73 -22.01 -15.03
C TYR A 119 6.10 -22.66 -16.35
N LYS A 120 6.75 -21.90 -17.23
CA LYS A 120 7.27 -22.38 -18.51
C LYS A 120 8.74 -22.03 -18.62
N PHE A 121 9.49 -22.97 -19.13
CA PHE A 121 10.92 -22.82 -19.40
C PHE A 121 11.21 -23.27 -20.82
N GLU A 122 11.78 -22.39 -21.62
CA GLU A 122 11.95 -22.59 -23.05
C GLU A 122 13.37 -22.20 -23.51
N HIS A 123 13.89 -22.94 -24.50
CA HIS A 123 15.05 -22.50 -25.28
C HIS A 123 14.59 -21.44 -26.27
N VAL A 124 15.28 -20.30 -26.30
CA VAL A 124 14.93 -19.18 -27.19
C VAL A 124 16.17 -18.63 -27.88
N SER A 125 15.93 -17.94 -29.00
CA SER A 125 16.95 -17.09 -29.58
C SER A 125 16.85 -15.69 -28.96
N LEU A 126 17.91 -15.31 -28.24
CA LEU A 126 17.99 -13.96 -27.67
C LEU A 126 18.21 -12.95 -28.79
N PRO A 127 17.57 -11.77 -28.74
CA PRO A 127 17.72 -10.76 -29.77
C PRO A 127 19.18 -10.33 -29.92
N ALA A 128 19.54 -10.05 -31.16
CA ALA A 128 20.81 -9.43 -31.49
C ALA A 128 20.85 -8.01 -30.88
N ASP A 129 21.96 -7.68 -30.24
CA ASP A 129 22.30 -6.29 -30.04
C ASP A 129 22.80 -5.73 -31.39
N SER A 130 22.66 -4.42 -31.66
CA SER A 130 23.01 -3.78 -32.95
C SER A 130 24.41 -4.14 -33.47
N LYS A 131 25.26 -4.77 -32.66
CA LYS A 131 26.62 -5.21 -32.98
C LYS A 131 26.89 -6.72 -32.78
N LYS A 132 25.89 -7.52 -32.37
CA LYS A 132 26.07 -8.95 -32.10
C LYS A 132 24.96 -9.77 -32.71
N PRO A 133 25.27 -10.94 -33.36
CA PRO A 133 24.24 -11.85 -33.88
C PRO A 133 23.34 -12.38 -32.76
N SER A 134 22.15 -12.86 -33.11
CA SER A 134 21.30 -13.59 -32.18
C SER A 134 22.05 -14.79 -31.60
N ARG A 135 21.84 -15.07 -30.33
CA ARG A 135 22.50 -16.17 -29.61
C ARG A 135 21.48 -17.05 -28.92
N PRO A 136 21.75 -18.34 -28.73
CA PRO A 136 20.90 -19.22 -27.96
C PRO A 136 20.82 -18.72 -26.51
N GLY A 137 19.68 -18.95 -25.89
CA GLY A 137 19.42 -18.61 -24.49
C GLY A 137 18.17 -19.30 -23.99
N PHE A 138 17.73 -18.88 -22.84
CA PHE A 138 16.63 -19.44 -22.10
C PHE A 138 15.63 -18.36 -21.75
N ARG A 139 14.35 -18.75 -21.73
CA ARG A 139 13.23 -17.95 -21.26
C ARG A 139 12.53 -18.68 -20.14
N ALA A 140 12.36 -17.99 -19.01
CA ALA A 140 11.46 -18.37 -17.95
C ALA A 140 10.23 -17.48 -17.93
N THR A 141 9.07 -18.07 -17.74
CA THR A 141 7.80 -17.35 -17.59
C THR A 141 7.07 -17.92 -16.39
N PHE A 142 6.60 -17.03 -15.50
CA PHE A 142 5.77 -17.39 -14.36
C PHE A 142 4.44 -16.66 -14.42
N GLN A 143 3.37 -17.32 -14.03
CA GLN A 143 2.11 -16.70 -13.69
C GLN A 143 1.94 -16.75 -12.17
N VAL A 144 2.01 -15.59 -11.53
CA VAL A 144 1.83 -15.44 -10.07
C VAL A 144 0.50 -14.74 -9.82
N ILE A 145 -0.30 -15.30 -8.93
CA ILE A 145 -1.56 -14.72 -8.48
C ILE A 145 -1.39 -14.34 -7.03
N LEU A 146 -1.71 -13.10 -6.68
CA LEU A 146 -1.82 -12.64 -5.29
C LEU A 146 -3.28 -12.39 -4.97
N SER A 147 -3.72 -12.93 -3.85
CA SER A 147 -5.04 -12.73 -3.28
C SER A 147 -4.88 -12.14 -1.88
N ALA A 148 -5.76 -11.23 -1.52
CA ALA A 148 -5.78 -10.71 -0.16
C ALA A 148 -7.21 -10.56 0.35
N TYR A 149 -7.35 -10.49 1.67
CA TYR A 149 -8.62 -10.32 2.34
C TYR A 149 -8.51 -9.27 3.44
N ASP A 150 -9.44 -8.31 3.48
CA ASP A 150 -9.59 -7.36 4.58
C ASP A 150 -10.46 -8.01 5.66
N LEU A 151 -9.81 -8.49 6.71
CA LEU A 151 -10.48 -9.19 7.82
C LEU A 151 -11.40 -8.27 8.62
N LYS A 152 -11.08 -6.97 8.69
CA LYS A 152 -11.89 -5.98 9.40
C LYS A 152 -13.20 -5.68 8.68
N LEU A 153 -13.14 -5.59 7.35
CA LEU A 153 -14.32 -5.32 6.52
C LEU A 153 -15.05 -6.60 6.11
N GLY A 154 -14.43 -7.77 6.23
CA GLY A 154 -14.98 -9.04 5.80
C GLY A 154 -15.09 -9.16 4.27
N VAL A 155 -14.21 -8.51 3.51
CA VAL A 155 -14.28 -8.47 2.04
C VAL A 155 -12.96 -8.86 1.37
N PRO A 156 -13.00 -9.53 0.21
CA PRO A 156 -11.79 -9.78 -0.57
C PRO A 156 -11.24 -8.47 -1.16
N VAL A 157 -9.92 -8.37 -1.17
CA VAL A 157 -9.18 -7.41 -1.98
C VAL A 157 -9.09 -7.98 -3.41
N PRO A 158 -9.22 -7.18 -4.47
CA PRO A 158 -9.14 -7.70 -5.82
C PRO A 158 -7.84 -8.46 -6.09
N ASP A 159 -7.95 -9.66 -6.65
CA ASP A 159 -6.81 -10.47 -7.05
C ASP A 159 -5.95 -9.75 -8.07
N GLN A 160 -4.64 -9.96 -7.98
CA GLN A 160 -3.68 -9.45 -8.94
C GLN A 160 -2.92 -10.59 -9.59
N VAL A 161 -2.97 -10.64 -10.92
CA VAL A 161 -2.25 -11.62 -11.73
C VAL A 161 -1.01 -10.97 -12.34
N TYR A 162 0.14 -11.56 -12.13
CA TYR A 162 1.41 -11.13 -12.69
C TYR A 162 1.91 -12.14 -13.72
N GLN A 163 2.29 -11.64 -14.89
CA GLN A 163 3.01 -12.40 -15.90
C GLN A 163 4.47 -11.96 -15.86
N LEU A 164 5.33 -12.81 -15.30
CA LEU A 164 6.75 -12.53 -15.14
C LEU A 164 7.53 -13.22 -16.23
N ARG A 165 8.48 -12.53 -16.83
CA ARG A 165 9.33 -13.08 -17.90
C ARG A 165 10.78 -12.66 -17.72
N GLY A 166 11.69 -13.63 -17.86
CA GLY A 166 13.11 -13.42 -17.89
C GLY A 166 13.75 -14.14 -19.06
N ASP A 167 14.56 -13.41 -19.82
CA ASP A 167 15.35 -13.95 -20.92
C ASP A 167 16.84 -13.82 -20.57
N ALA A 168 17.60 -14.91 -20.60
CA ALA A 168 19.03 -14.91 -20.26
C ALA A 168 19.82 -15.99 -21.03
N PRO A 169 21.15 -15.82 -21.17
CA PRO A 169 22.01 -16.88 -21.77
C PRO A 169 22.12 -18.13 -20.92
N VAL A 170 21.93 -18.03 -19.62
CA VAL A 170 22.02 -19.12 -18.64
C VAL A 170 20.66 -19.38 -18.04
N ALA A 171 20.31 -20.63 -17.83
CA ALA A 171 19.01 -21.08 -17.35
C ALA A 171 18.61 -20.43 -16.02
N GLU A 172 19.47 -20.53 -15.00
CA GLU A 172 19.22 -19.99 -13.66
C GLU A 172 19.07 -18.46 -13.66
N ASP A 173 19.73 -17.76 -14.57
CA ASP A 173 19.62 -16.32 -14.74
C ASP A 173 18.27 -15.92 -15.35
N ALA A 174 17.69 -16.77 -16.20
CA ALA A 174 16.36 -16.53 -16.77
C ALA A 174 15.28 -16.57 -15.68
N ASP A 175 15.32 -17.56 -14.79
CA ASP A 175 14.41 -17.66 -13.65
C ASP A 175 14.56 -16.48 -12.69
N ARG A 176 15.80 -16.18 -12.30
CA ARG A 176 16.11 -15.06 -11.40
C ARG A 176 15.63 -13.73 -11.99
N LYS A 177 15.85 -13.51 -13.27
CA LYS A 177 15.42 -12.30 -13.97
C LYS A 177 13.90 -12.21 -14.06
N ALA A 178 13.20 -13.31 -14.33
CA ALA A 178 11.75 -13.34 -14.34
C ALA A 178 11.20 -12.95 -12.96
N LEU A 179 11.64 -13.63 -11.90
CA LEU A 179 11.18 -13.36 -10.54
C LEU A 179 11.53 -11.94 -10.06
N SER A 180 12.68 -11.39 -10.44
CA SER A 180 13.08 -10.03 -10.03
C SER A 180 12.13 -8.95 -10.56
N THR A 181 11.37 -9.22 -11.62
CA THR A 181 10.37 -8.27 -12.15
C THR A 181 9.13 -8.13 -11.26
N LEU A 182 8.88 -9.09 -10.37
CA LEU A 182 7.74 -9.06 -9.46
C LEU A 182 7.85 -7.92 -8.45
N TYR A 183 9.03 -7.76 -7.84
CA TYR A 183 9.24 -6.81 -6.75
C TYR A 183 8.79 -5.38 -7.06
N GLY A 184 9.16 -4.85 -8.23
CA GLY A 184 8.75 -3.50 -8.65
C GLY A 184 7.24 -3.34 -8.86
N GLN A 185 6.55 -4.44 -9.20
CA GLN A 185 5.09 -4.43 -9.37
C GLN A 185 4.36 -4.53 -8.03
N LEU A 186 4.99 -5.12 -7.00
CA LEU A 186 4.41 -5.25 -5.67
C LEU A 186 4.23 -3.90 -4.95
N GLU A 187 5.14 -2.94 -5.12
CA GLU A 187 4.96 -1.60 -4.54
C GLU A 187 3.65 -0.94 -5.01
N TYR A 188 3.34 -1.06 -6.30
CA TYR A 188 2.09 -0.54 -6.84
C TYR A 188 0.86 -1.26 -6.27
N TYR A 189 0.93 -2.58 -6.15
CA TYR A 189 -0.14 -3.40 -5.55
C TYR A 189 -0.41 -2.98 -4.12
N ILE A 190 0.64 -2.80 -3.32
CA ILE A 190 0.56 -2.36 -1.92
C ILE A 190 -0.06 -0.96 -1.85
N ASP A 191 0.45 0.01 -2.61
CA ASP A 191 -0.02 1.38 -2.58
C ASP A 191 -1.48 1.52 -3.03
N ARG A 192 -1.93 0.66 -3.93
CA ARG A 192 -3.29 0.67 -4.46
C ARG A 192 -4.31 0.06 -3.50
N ASN A 193 -3.96 -1.04 -2.87
CA ASN A 193 -4.91 -1.89 -2.16
C ASN A 193 -4.82 -1.77 -0.62
N PHE A 194 -3.64 -1.44 -0.08
CA PHE A 194 -3.39 -1.35 1.36
C PHE A 194 -3.17 0.10 1.75
N LYS A 195 -4.27 0.86 1.73
CA LYS A 195 -4.26 2.30 2.01
C LYS A 195 -4.28 2.56 3.50
N PHE A 196 -3.65 3.65 3.92
CA PHE A 196 -3.76 4.16 5.27
C PHE A 196 -4.28 5.59 5.27
N GLU A 197 -4.81 6.02 6.41
CA GLU A 197 -5.41 7.32 6.61
C GLU A 197 -4.55 8.17 7.54
N THR A 198 -4.56 9.48 7.33
CA THR A 198 -3.85 10.45 8.17
C THR A 198 -4.55 11.79 8.18
N ALA A 199 -4.32 12.58 9.23
CA ALA A 199 -4.93 13.90 9.37
C ALA A 199 -4.06 15.01 8.76
N ILE A 200 -4.69 16.13 8.41
CA ILE A 200 -4.00 17.39 8.15
C ILE A 200 -3.71 18.06 9.50
N LEU A 201 -2.44 18.36 9.76
CA LEU A 201 -2.01 19.03 10.99
C LEU A 201 -2.14 20.54 10.90
N GLN A 202 -1.73 21.10 9.75
CA GLN A 202 -1.62 22.54 9.58
C GLN A 202 -1.56 22.89 8.10
N LEU A 203 -2.12 24.04 7.75
CA LEU A 203 -1.88 24.69 6.46
C LEU A 203 -0.57 25.50 6.53
N ALA A 204 0.22 25.48 5.46
CA ALA A 204 1.34 26.39 5.32
C ALA A 204 0.85 27.83 5.08
N PRO A 205 1.68 28.87 5.32
CA PRO A 205 1.33 30.25 5.03
C PRO A 205 0.83 30.40 3.59
N ALA A 206 -0.26 31.13 3.41
CA ALA A 206 -0.86 31.37 2.11
C ALA A 206 0.02 32.30 1.26
N ASP A 207 0.19 31.94 -0.01
CA ASP A 207 0.75 32.86 -1.00
C ASP A 207 -0.29 33.99 -1.28
N PRO A 208 0.10 35.27 -1.29
CA PRO A 208 -0.84 36.39 -1.49
C PRO A 208 -1.62 36.33 -2.80
N ARG A 209 -1.10 35.62 -3.82
CA ARG A 209 -1.71 35.54 -5.16
C ARG A 209 -2.36 34.21 -5.45
N LYS A 210 -1.92 33.14 -4.77
CA LYS A 210 -2.31 31.75 -5.10
C LYS A 210 -3.04 31.03 -3.96
N GLY A 211 -3.21 31.70 -2.80
CA GLY A 211 -3.78 31.07 -1.62
C GLY A 211 -2.88 30.02 -1.00
N VAL A 212 -3.46 29.07 -0.30
CA VAL A 212 -2.72 27.96 0.35
C VAL A 212 -2.26 26.97 -0.70
N GLN A 213 -0.94 26.76 -0.78
CA GLN A 213 -0.33 25.85 -1.76
C GLN A 213 0.23 24.58 -1.13
N GLU A 214 0.50 24.62 0.16
CA GLU A 214 1.16 23.54 0.91
C GLU A 214 0.48 23.33 2.26
N LEU A 215 0.64 22.14 2.80
CA LEU A 215 0.15 21.78 4.11
C LEU A 215 1.02 20.68 4.75
N TYR A 216 0.79 20.40 6.01
CA TYR A 216 1.45 19.34 6.76
C TYR A 216 0.45 18.25 7.13
N ILE A 217 0.83 16.98 6.90
CA ILE A 217 0.06 15.80 7.31
C ILE A 217 0.73 15.11 8.50
N HIS A 218 -0.08 14.44 9.33
CA HIS A 218 0.39 13.68 10.50
C HIS A 218 0.90 12.29 10.10
N SER A 219 1.87 12.26 9.19
CA SER A 219 2.48 11.02 8.69
C SER A 219 3.85 11.33 8.11
N GLY A 220 4.85 10.52 8.46
CA GLY A 220 6.23 10.67 8.02
C GLY A 220 6.89 9.33 7.73
N THR A 221 8.20 9.22 7.96
CA THR A 221 8.94 7.97 7.70
C THR A 221 8.44 6.79 8.53
N TYR A 222 7.83 7.03 9.70
CA TYR A 222 7.18 5.98 10.48
C TYR A 222 6.12 5.21 9.68
N MET A 223 5.31 5.91 8.88
CA MET A 223 4.30 5.32 8.00
C MET A 223 4.83 5.03 6.59
N GLY A 224 6.14 4.95 6.41
CA GLY A 224 6.77 4.70 5.13
C GLY A 224 6.49 5.77 4.07
N VAL A 225 6.14 6.99 4.48
CA VAL A 225 5.91 8.12 3.57
C VAL A 225 7.24 8.55 2.95
N LYS A 226 7.25 8.72 1.63
CA LYS A 226 8.41 9.12 0.85
C LYS A 226 8.08 10.34 -0.03
N PRO A 227 9.05 11.18 -0.37
CA PRO A 227 8.84 12.26 -1.34
C PRO A 227 8.25 11.72 -2.65
N GLY A 228 7.23 12.42 -3.15
CA GLY A 228 6.48 12.02 -4.33
C GLY A 228 5.28 11.11 -4.06
N ASP A 229 5.05 10.63 -2.85
CA ASP A 229 3.82 9.91 -2.49
C ASP A 229 2.61 10.82 -2.66
N LEU A 230 1.46 10.18 -2.94
CA LEU A 230 0.21 10.87 -3.22
C LEU A 230 -0.82 10.58 -2.13
N PHE A 231 -1.67 11.58 -1.85
CA PHE A 231 -2.82 11.43 -0.97
C PHE A 231 -4.04 12.06 -1.61
N MET A 232 -5.19 11.41 -1.45
CA MET A 232 -6.50 12.00 -1.73
C MET A 232 -7.04 12.60 -0.45
N VAL A 233 -7.56 13.82 -0.53
CA VAL A 233 -8.23 14.49 0.61
C VAL A 233 -9.73 14.32 0.46
N TYR A 234 -10.34 13.84 1.52
CA TYR A 234 -11.78 13.67 1.63
C TYR A 234 -12.31 14.52 2.78
N GLU A 235 -13.47 15.10 2.57
CA GLU A 235 -14.30 15.68 3.62
C GLU A 235 -15.29 14.61 4.11
N GLU A 236 -15.37 14.42 5.42
CA GLU A 236 -16.32 13.51 6.04
C GLU A 236 -17.62 14.27 6.33
N ILE A 237 -18.70 13.87 5.67
CA ILE A 237 -20.00 14.52 5.73
C ILE A 237 -21.00 13.56 6.37
N PRO A 238 -21.64 13.94 7.50
CA PRO A 238 -22.72 13.15 8.08
C PRO A 238 -23.99 13.27 7.24
N VAL A 239 -24.49 12.15 6.73
CA VAL A 239 -25.74 12.08 5.96
C VAL A 239 -26.63 11.00 6.58
N GLY A 240 -27.76 11.40 7.16
CA GLY A 240 -28.71 10.44 7.74
C GLY A 240 -28.13 9.54 8.86
N GLY A 241 -27.14 10.03 9.61
CA GLY A 241 -26.45 9.25 10.66
C GLY A 241 -25.30 8.36 10.17
N VAL A 242 -25.02 8.38 8.86
CA VAL A 242 -23.87 7.69 8.26
C VAL A 242 -22.83 8.72 7.80
N ILE A 243 -21.56 8.45 8.04
CA ILE A 243 -20.47 9.29 7.53
C ILE A 243 -20.19 8.90 6.08
N THR A 244 -20.37 9.86 5.17
CA THR A 244 -19.98 9.75 3.77
C THR A 244 -18.70 10.53 3.50
N ARG A 245 -17.96 10.19 2.44
CA ARG A 245 -16.70 10.85 2.08
C ARG A 245 -16.81 11.51 0.72
N GLN A 246 -16.63 12.82 0.70
CA GLN A 246 -16.56 13.60 -0.53
C GLN A 246 -15.10 13.95 -0.83
N LYS A 247 -14.62 13.61 -2.02
CA LYS A 247 -13.27 13.98 -2.45
C LYS A 247 -13.19 15.48 -2.70
N VAL A 248 -12.31 16.17 -1.96
CA VAL A 248 -12.11 17.62 -2.06
C VAL A 248 -10.74 18.00 -2.64
N GLY A 249 -9.76 17.08 -2.67
CA GLY A 249 -8.47 17.44 -3.24
C GLY A 249 -7.48 16.30 -3.39
N LYS A 250 -6.26 16.69 -3.78
CA LYS A 250 -5.12 15.79 -3.95
C LYS A 250 -3.83 16.44 -3.50
N LEU A 251 -3.00 15.69 -2.79
CA LEU A 251 -1.70 16.09 -2.28
C LEU A 251 -0.58 15.28 -2.92
N ARG A 252 0.60 15.89 -2.99
CA ARG A 252 1.85 15.20 -3.28
C ARG A 252 2.87 15.56 -2.21
N VAL A 253 3.50 14.56 -1.62
CA VAL A 253 4.57 14.76 -0.63
C VAL A 253 5.77 15.42 -1.32
N ASN A 254 6.18 16.58 -0.81
CA ASN A 254 7.39 17.27 -1.28
C ASN A 254 8.58 16.90 -0.41
N ASP A 255 8.37 16.88 0.90
CA ASP A 255 9.41 16.64 1.87
C ASP A 255 8.87 15.88 3.08
N VAL A 256 9.73 15.08 3.71
CA VAL A 256 9.40 14.35 4.93
C VAL A 256 10.27 14.92 6.05
N GLY A 257 9.64 15.78 6.87
CA GLY A 257 10.35 16.54 7.89
C GLY A 257 10.90 15.66 9.03
N ASN A 258 10.17 14.58 9.39
CA ASN A 258 10.59 13.64 10.44
C ASN A 258 9.79 12.33 10.35
N SER A 259 9.82 11.52 11.43
CA SER A 259 9.10 10.25 11.52
C SER A 259 7.57 10.40 11.47
N THR A 260 7.03 11.54 11.88
CA THR A 260 5.60 11.74 12.11
C THR A 260 4.95 12.82 11.25
N VAL A 261 5.73 13.63 10.53
CA VAL A 261 5.23 14.78 9.77
C VAL A 261 5.82 14.81 8.37
N ALA A 262 4.97 15.00 7.37
CA ALA A 262 5.40 15.29 6.01
C ALA A 262 4.76 16.57 5.49
N LYS A 263 5.52 17.33 4.70
CA LYS A 263 5.08 18.52 3.98
C LYS A 263 4.60 18.13 2.59
N CYS A 264 3.38 18.52 2.27
CA CYS A 264 2.72 18.20 1.02
C CYS A 264 2.39 19.45 0.22
N LYS A 265 2.56 19.37 -1.10
CA LYS A 265 2.00 20.33 -2.05
C LYS A 265 0.57 19.92 -2.37
N ILE A 266 -0.35 20.89 -2.36
CA ILE A 266 -1.70 20.68 -2.86
C ILE A 266 -1.62 20.71 -4.39
N THR A 267 -2.04 19.63 -5.04
CA THR A 267 -2.02 19.53 -6.51
C THR A 267 -3.39 19.74 -7.13
N LYS A 268 -4.45 19.64 -6.31
CA LYS A 268 -5.84 19.90 -6.66
C LYS A 268 -6.65 20.24 -5.41
N GLY A 269 -7.59 21.19 -5.52
CA GLY A 269 -8.54 21.50 -4.44
C GLY A 269 -7.96 22.46 -3.37
N ASN A 270 -7.15 23.45 -3.77
CA ASN A 270 -6.51 24.38 -2.85
C ASN A 270 -7.50 25.12 -1.97
N ASP A 271 -8.50 25.74 -2.57
CA ASP A 271 -9.48 26.56 -1.86
C ASP A 271 -10.43 25.66 -1.05
N GLU A 272 -10.90 24.55 -1.62
CA GLU A 272 -11.78 23.58 -0.97
C GLU A 272 -11.16 22.97 0.30
N ILE A 273 -9.86 22.62 0.23
CA ILE A 273 -9.14 22.08 1.40
C ILE A 273 -8.94 23.19 2.44
N ALA A 274 -8.52 24.39 2.01
CA ALA A 274 -8.28 25.49 2.93
C ALA A 274 -9.56 25.92 3.65
N ASP A 275 -10.64 26.11 2.94
CA ASP A 275 -11.96 26.49 3.49
C ASP A 275 -12.49 25.42 4.45
N ALA A 276 -12.38 24.14 4.08
CA ALA A 276 -12.81 23.05 4.94
C ALA A 276 -11.99 22.99 6.23
N PHE A 277 -10.67 23.12 6.13
CA PHE A 277 -9.78 23.10 7.29
C PHE A 277 -10.03 24.26 8.24
N LEU A 278 -10.14 25.48 7.71
CA LEU A 278 -10.40 26.70 8.51
C LEU A 278 -11.79 26.69 9.14
N ALA A 279 -12.76 26.08 8.49
CA ALA A 279 -14.10 25.88 9.03
C ALA A 279 -14.20 24.73 10.06
N GLY A 280 -13.10 24.02 10.34
CA GLY A 280 -13.08 22.89 11.28
C GLY A 280 -13.87 21.66 10.78
N ARG A 281 -14.09 21.54 9.46
CA ARG A 281 -14.77 20.39 8.88
C ARG A 281 -13.83 19.16 8.92
N GLY A 282 -14.40 17.97 9.10
CA GLY A 282 -13.63 16.72 9.19
C GLY A 282 -12.91 16.41 7.87
N LEU A 283 -11.60 16.61 7.82
CA LEU A 283 -10.76 16.27 6.67
C LEU A 283 -9.88 15.06 6.97
N ILE A 284 -9.85 14.11 6.04
CA ILE A 284 -8.98 12.94 6.11
C ILE A 284 -8.17 12.79 4.81
N CYS A 285 -6.89 12.48 4.94
CA CYS A 285 -6.01 12.17 3.84
C CYS A 285 -5.85 10.66 3.73
N VAL A 286 -6.15 10.10 2.57
CA VAL A 286 -6.01 8.67 2.27
C VAL A 286 -4.86 8.49 1.29
N SER A 287 -3.90 7.61 1.61
CA SER A 287 -2.78 7.32 0.71
C SER A 287 -3.27 6.81 -0.64
N ASP A 288 -2.57 7.20 -1.72
CA ASP A 288 -2.94 6.83 -3.09
C ASP A 288 -1.72 6.30 -3.86
N SER A 289 -1.98 5.45 -4.84
CA SER A 289 -0.93 4.92 -5.71
C SER A 289 -0.49 5.96 -6.73
N LYS A 290 0.81 5.97 -7.08
CA LYS A 290 1.28 6.64 -8.30
C LYS A 290 0.66 5.93 -9.50
N ALA A 291 0.07 6.68 -10.43
CA ALA A 291 -0.36 6.08 -11.68
C ALA A 291 0.87 5.49 -12.39
N LEU A 292 0.85 4.20 -12.66
CA LEU A 292 1.80 3.60 -13.59
C LEU A 292 1.38 4.07 -14.98
N PHE A 293 2.17 4.96 -15.57
CA PHE A 293 2.09 5.21 -17.00
C PHE A 293 2.85 4.06 -17.69
N TYR A 294 2.12 3.11 -18.26
CA TYR A 294 2.62 2.16 -19.25
C TYR A 294 2.48 2.75 -20.65
#